data_b5bb51e74a17d71639efb8464a4b4c14
#
_entry.id   b5bb51e74a17d71639efb8464a4b4c14
#
_cell.length_a   1.000
_cell.length_b   1.000
_cell.length_c   1.000
_cell.angle_alpha   90.00
_cell.angle_beta   90.00
_cell.angle_gamma   90.00
#
_symmetry.space_group_name_H-M   'P 1'
#
loop_
_entity.id
_entity.type
_entity.pdbx_description
1 polymer ?
#
loop_
_entity_poly.entity_id
_entity_poly.type
_entity_poly.pdbx_seq_one_letter_code
_entity_poly.pdbx_strand_id
1 'polypeptide(L)'
;MKNVILICFLGVYLAAFSQNQICVDGSVGSSGNGSASSPYKTIQAAINAAANGDIIKVAKGTYSEAVTIEEKKVQLLGGFAGSGNYGSSNPQANVTIINGTSTAPCIKVKVTKQVAGSLAISGFTIRNGQRGIELSGDGQGLLNNITIENNIIENNGTQNTSVGGGISIDGTNVTIQNNIFRNNKAGKGAAISPTSNRFTDFLIADNLIEKNTGYSDHAGGVQVRGNGTVTRNVFDGNVIGAGPDVNYGWGWGGGILVFADGTASTTVTLSYNTYLNNTAPTAGGAVFIDDGATARMENELLYNNKTKNNGSAIYVDADGNKNPSTLNMFNCTIWGNSTNASEAALLVQGSITAVENCIFWNNGKDFAFLQDGQSRAKLTVAYTLTQQGYTGTGNISSDPLFANATGGDFHEKSTSGRYNPSTGQFVNDAVHSPAIDAGNPASNYSKEPQPNGGRINMGRYGNTAEASKSGTTGNETIAQDLWNISPNPAKESVTISHLPVGSSVAIFDIIGRKVYNAVISREETTISTANFANGIYIIQVLTNNNISTGKLIVQK
;
A
#
# COMPACT_ATOMS: atom_id res chain seq x y z
N MET A 1 65.80 -13.44 26.69
CA MET A 1 65.17 -12.15 26.38
C MET A 1 63.68 -12.37 26.35
N LYS A 2 62.98 -11.92 27.40
CA LYS A 2 61.50 -12.06 27.52
C LYS A 2 60.87 -10.79 26.92
N ASN A 3 60.12 -10.94 25.84
CA ASN A 3 59.34 -9.85 25.27
C ASN A 3 58.07 -9.65 26.08
N VAL A 4 57.93 -8.51 26.72
CA VAL A 4 56.71 -8.05 27.38
C VAL A 4 55.90 -7.30 26.32
N ILE A 5 54.75 -7.84 25.93
CA ILE A 5 53.76 -7.17 25.07
C ILE A 5 52.91 -6.30 25.98
N LEU A 6 53.03 -4.99 25.86
CA LEU A 6 52.18 -4.03 26.52
C LEU A 6 50.92 -3.84 25.72
N ILE A 7 49.78 -4.41 26.18
CA ILE A 7 48.47 -4.20 25.61
C ILE A 7 47.88 -2.91 26.20
N CYS A 8 47.90 -1.83 25.41
CA CYS A 8 47.14 -0.62 25.74
C CYS A 8 45.66 -0.86 25.50
N PHE A 9 44.88 -1.00 26.60
CA PHE A 9 43.43 -0.89 26.54
C PHE A 9 43.04 0.57 26.28
N LEU A 10 42.64 0.89 25.05
CA LEU A 10 41.95 2.13 24.75
C LEU A 10 40.50 2.00 25.26
N GLY A 11 40.23 2.52 26.45
CA GLY A 11 38.89 2.61 26.99
C GLY A 11 38.07 3.59 26.15
N VAL A 12 37.19 3.09 25.30
CA VAL A 12 36.15 3.90 24.69
C VAL A 12 35.13 4.24 25.79
N TYR A 13 35.24 5.44 26.35
CA TYR A 13 34.19 6.01 27.19
C TYR A 13 32.99 6.30 26.30
N LEU A 14 32.00 5.39 26.28
CA LEU A 14 30.65 5.71 25.86
C LEU A 14 30.07 6.66 26.93
N ALA A 15 30.15 7.96 26.67
CA ALA A 15 29.41 8.92 27.46
C ALA A 15 27.91 8.63 27.25
N ALA A 16 27.27 7.98 28.23
CA ALA A 16 25.84 7.91 28.32
C ALA A 16 25.34 9.35 28.54
N PHE A 17 24.90 10.03 27.49
CA PHE A 17 24.21 11.29 27.63
C PHE A 17 22.91 11.01 28.39
N SER A 18 22.80 11.48 29.65
CA SER A 18 21.54 11.51 30.38
C SER A 18 20.60 12.44 29.63
N GLN A 19 19.52 11.90 29.05
CA GLN A 19 18.46 12.71 28.44
C GLN A 19 17.71 13.44 29.56
N ASN A 20 17.78 14.77 29.58
CA ASN A 20 16.99 15.56 30.52
C ASN A 20 15.53 15.64 30.02
N GLN A 21 14.60 15.68 30.99
CA GLN A 21 13.19 15.92 30.71
C GLN A 21 12.87 17.37 31.09
N ILE A 22 12.37 18.11 30.10
CA ILE A 22 11.99 19.51 30.25
C ILE A 22 10.48 19.62 30.04
N CYS A 23 9.79 20.21 31.00
CA CYS A 23 8.34 20.33 31.00
C CYS A 23 7.88 21.72 30.57
N VAL A 24 6.78 21.75 29.81
CA VAL A 24 6.14 22.97 29.33
C VAL A 24 4.67 22.95 29.69
N ASP A 25 4.15 24.04 30.27
CA ASP A 25 2.73 24.23 30.57
C ASP A 25 2.33 25.69 30.33
N GLY A 26 1.56 25.94 29.30
CA GLY A 26 1.10 27.28 28.91
C GLY A 26 0.13 27.91 29.91
N SER A 27 -0.45 27.14 30.85
CA SER A 27 -1.40 27.62 31.84
C SER A 27 -0.75 28.27 33.08
N VAL A 28 0.59 28.13 33.24
CA VAL A 28 1.28 28.72 34.39
C VAL A 28 1.35 30.25 34.28
N GLY A 29 1.29 30.92 35.40
CA GLY A 29 1.32 32.39 35.46
C GLY A 29 2.66 32.97 34.97
N SER A 30 3.78 32.36 35.36
CA SER A 30 5.15 32.74 34.92
C SER A 30 5.94 31.53 34.50
N SER A 31 6.94 31.75 33.62
CA SER A 31 7.84 30.70 33.18
C SER A 31 8.76 30.23 34.30
N GLY A 32 8.85 28.92 34.45
CA GLY A 32 9.71 28.28 35.47
C GLY A 32 11.08 27.88 34.93
N ASN A 33 11.63 26.78 35.49
CA ASN A 33 12.94 26.23 35.16
C ASN A 33 12.90 24.94 34.32
N GLY A 34 11.70 24.52 33.91
CA GLY A 34 11.49 23.32 33.11
C GLY A 34 11.32 22.02 33.87
N SER A 35 11.32 22.06 35.23
CA SER A 35 10.93 20.90 36.03
C SER A 35 9.42 20.67 35.97
N ALA A 36 8.95 19.48 36.34
CA ALA A 36 7.52 19.17 36.35
C ALA A 36 6.71 20.08 37.33
N SER A 37 7.32 20.52 38.40
CA SER A 37 6.71 21.45 39.38
C SER A 37 6.86 22.93 39.03
N SER A 38 7.77 23.24 38.08
CA SER A 38 8.05 24.61 37.65
C SER A 38 8.33 24.63 36.12
N PRO A 39 7.32 24.30 35.29
CA PRO A 39 7.51 24.14 33.85
C PRO A 39 7.76 25.49 33.16
N TYR A 40 8.36 25.45 31.97
CA TYR A 40 8.39 26.62 31.08
C TYR A 40 6.97 26.94 30.58
N LYS A 41 6.71 28.22 30.37
CA LYS A 41 5.42 28.69 29.85
C LYS A 41 5.27 28.51 28.35
N THR A 42 6.38 28.54 27.59
CA THR A 42 6.40 28.46 26.14
C THR A 42 7.28 27.29 25.68
N ILE A 43 6.94 26.72 24.51
CA ILE A 43 7.73 25.67 23.89
C ILE A 43 9.11 26.20 23.50
N GLN A 44 9.18 27.44 22.97
CA GLN A 44 10.45 28.03 22.58
C GLN A 44 11.42 28.21 23.77
N ALA A 45 10.92 28.59 24.95
CA ALA A 45 11.76 28.68 26.14
C ALA A 45 12.38 27.33 26.54
N ALA A 46 11.59 26.27 26.48
CA ALA A 46 12.09 24.91 26.74
C ALA A 46 13.13 24.47 25.68
N ILE A 47 12.88 24.73 24.41
CA ILE A 47 13.85 24.45 23.33
C ILE A 47 15.16 25.22 23.54
N ASN A 48 15.08 26.50 23.90
CA ASN A 48 16.29 27.29 24.14
C ASN A 48 17.14 26.71 25.27
N ALA A 49 16.49 26.20 26.34
CA ALA A 49 17.16 25.58 27.47
C ALA A 49 17.66 24.15 27.19
N ALA A 50 17.05 23.45 26.22
CA ALA A 50 17.36 22.07 25.92
C ALA A 50 18.76 21.90 25.30
N ALA A 51 19.44 20.85 25.74
CA ALA A 51 20.63 20.31 25.06
C ALA A 51 20.21 19.38 23.91
N ASN A 52 21.19 18.99 23.07
CA ASN A 52 21.00 17.99 22.05
C ASN A 52 20.62 16.63 22.67
N GLY A 53 19.52 16.03 22.23
CA GLY A 53 19.00 14.76 22.73
C GLY A 53 17.97 14.87 23.84
N ASP A 54 17.72 16.05 24.41
CA ASP A 54 16.75 16.22 25.51
C ASP A 54 15.29 15.97 25.05
N ILE A 55 14.45 15.63 26.03
CA ILE A 55 13.02 15.37 25.86
C ILE A 55 12.22 16.55 26.38
N ILE A 56 11.43 17.19 25.52
CA ILE A 56 10.55 18.28 25.87
C ILE A 56 9.11 17.77 25.92
N LYS A 57 8.51 17.78 27.09
CA LYS A 57 7.14 17.33 27.34
C LYS A 57 6.19 18.51 27.48
N VAL A 58 5.23 18.60 26.57
CA VAL A 58 4.33 19.75 26.45
C VAL A 58 2.93 19.39 26.93
N ALA A 59 2.44 20.11 27.90
CA ALA A 59 1.09 19.95 28.44
C ALA A 59 0.02 20.39 27.41
N LYS A 60 -1.21 19.89 27.61
CA LYS A 60 -2.39 20.32 26.85
C LYS A 60 -2.55 21.83 26.90
N GLY A 61 -3.03 22.40 25.81
CA GLY A 61 -3.25 23.84 25.67
C GLY A 61 -2.96 24.34 24.27
N THR A 62 -3.16 25.62 24.05
CA THR A 62 -2.85 26.29 22.78
C THR A 62 -1.62 27.17 22.96
N TYR A 63 -0.59 26.88 22.20
CA TYR A 63 0.66 27.63 22.14
C TYR A 63 0.70 28.43 20.84
N SER A 64 0.44 29.73 20.95
CA SER A 64 0.44 30.65 19.81
C SER A 64 1.86 31.20 19.57
N GLU A 65 2.72 30.35 19.05
CA GLU A 65 4.12 30.66 18.81
C GLU A 65 4.67 29.94 17.55
N ALA A 66 5.69 30.52 16.95
CA ALA A 66 6.51 29.85 15.95
C ALA A 66 7.74 29.25 16.66
N VAL A 67 7.89 27.95 16.57
CA VAL A 67 8.91 27.18 17.30
C VAL A 67 10.10 26.94 16.39
N THR A 68 11.32 27.30 16.83
CA THR A 68 12.56 27.08 16.08
C THR A 68 13.53 26.21 16.88
N ILE A 69 13.98 25.11 16.25
CA ILE A 69 14.98 24.19 16.77
C ILE A 69 16.24 24.37 15.88
N GLU A 70 17.32 24.94 16.44
CA GLU A 70 18.55 25.21 15.70
C GLU A 70 19.72 24.40 16.27
N GLU A 71 20.51 23.81 15.37
CA GLU A 71 21.76 23.10 15.66
C GLU A 71 21.64 22.02 16.75
N LYS A 72 20.45 21.46 16.91
CA LYS A 72 20.18 20.35 17.84
C LYS A 72 19.06 19.46 17.34
N LYS A 73 18.97 18.26 17.90
CA LYS A 73 17.85 17.32 17.76
C LYS A 73 17.29 17.04 19.14
N VAL A 74 15.99 17.20 19.29
CA VAL A 74 15.25 16.97 20.56
C VAL A 74 14.05 16.08 20.29
N GLN A 75 13.51 15.49 21.34
CA GLN A 75 12.22 14.83 21.28
C GLN A 75 11.14 15.82 21.78
N LEU A 76 10.37 16.41 20.88
CA LEU A 76 9.29 17.33 21.18
C LEU A 76 7.97 16.55 21.24
N LEU A 77 7.42 16.37 22.43
CA LEU A 77 6.30 15.49 22.73
C LEU A 77 5.14 16.27 23.35
N GLY A 78 3.98 16.24 22.70
CA GLY A 78 2.71 16.80 23.20
C GLY A 78 1.86 15.75 23.92
N GLY A 79 0.64 16.13 24.30
CA GLY A 79 -0.35 15.21 24.86
C GLY A 79 -0.22 14.94 26.36
N PHE A 80 0.48 15.77 27.11
CA PHE A 80 0.59 15.63 28.56
C PHE A 80 -0.50 16.41 29.30
N ALA A 81 -0.88 15.91 30.48
CA ALA A 81 -1.93 16.56 31.27
C ALA A 81 -1.52 17.92 31.83
N GLY A 82 -0.24 18.12 32.13
CA GLY A 82 0.27 19.32 32.80
C GLY A 82 0.04 19.31 34.34
N SER A 83 0.22 20.46 34.97
CA SER A 83 0.04 20.62 36.42
C SER A 83 0.85 19.61 37.23
N GLY A 84 2.12 19.38 36.86
CA GLY A 84 3.02 18.41 37.47
C GLY A 84 2.91 16.97 36.94
N ASN A 85 1.91 16.65 36.12
CA ASN A 85 1.70 15.31 35.57
C ASN A 85 2.22 15.20 34.12
N TYR A 86 3.44 14.68 33.98
CA TYR A 86 4.11 14.44 32.70
C TYR A 86 4.51 12.97 32.51
N GLY A 87 3.80 12.04 33.16
CA GLY A 87 4.10 10.61 33.08
C GLY A 87 3.84 10.01 31.69
N SER A 88 2.60 10.03 31.24
CA SER A 88 2.16 9.45 29.98
C SER A 88 1.53 10.48 29.05
N SER A 89 1.89 10.43 27.78
CA SER A 89 1.24 11.20 26.72
C SER A 89 -0.06 10.53 26.30
N ASN A 90 -1.12 11.32 26.15
CA ASN A 90 -2.38 10.94 25.54
C ASN A 90 -2.94 12.13 24.74
N PRO A 91 -2.55 12.28 23.44
CA PRO A 91 -2.94 13.43 22.63
C PRO A 91 -4.46 13.56 22.40
N GLN A 92 -5.22 12.48 22.51
CA GLN A 92 -6.68 12.51 22.37
C GLN A 92 -7.35 13.16 23.59
N ALA A 93 -6.87 12.85 24.79
CA ALA A 93 -7.40 13.42 26.03
C ALA A 93 -6.75 14.77 26.39
N ASN A 94 -5.51 14.98 25.99
CA ASN A 94 -4.69 16.15 26.32
C ASN A 94 -4.25 16.88 25.07
N VAL A 95 -5.19 17.49 24.36
CA VAL A 95 -4.93 18.15 23.07
C VAL A 95 -3.93 19.29 23.27
N THR A 96 -2.79 19.19 22.60
CA THR A 96 -1.70 20.17 22.58
C THR A 96 -1.60 20.80 21.21
N ILE A 97 -1.88 22.09 21.11
CA ILE A 97 -1.99 22.81 19.84
C ILE A 97 -0.82 23.79 19.69
N ILE A 98 -0.06 23.64 18.60
CA ILE A 98 0.84 24.70 18.12
C ILE A 98 0.08 25.48 17.04
N ASN A 99 -0.30 26.70 17.38
CA ASN A 99 -1.08 27.57 16.51
C ASN A 99 -0.17 28.66 15.95
N GLY A 100 0.25 28.48 14.72
CA GLY A 100 1.15 29.40 14.04
C GLY A 100 0.49 30.69 13.58
N THR A 101 1.29 31.49 12.90
CA THR A 101 0.87 32.63 12.10
C THR A 101 1.15 32.31 10.64
N SER A 102 0.36 32.76 9.71
CA SER A 102 0.55 32.47 8.27
C SER A 102 1.88 32.96 7.67
N THR A 103 2.72 33.63 8.46
CA THR A 103 3.98 34.25 8.03
C THR A 103 5.23 33.42 8.31
N ALA A 104 5.14 32.42 9.20
CA ALA A 104 6.25 31.54 9.55
C ALA A 104 5.77 30.07 9.70
N PRO A 105 6.67 29.06 9.58
CA PRO A 105 6.36 27.68 9.95
C PRO A 105 5.96 27.59 11.43
N CYS A 106 5.02 26.68 11.75
CA CYS A 106 4.72 26.40 13.16
C CYS A 106 5.93 25.81 13.88
N ILE A 107 6.61 24.86 13.24
CA ILE A 107 7.87 24.29 13.73
C ILE A 107 8.89 24.37 12.62
N LYS A 108 10.03 24.99 12.92
CA LYS A 108 11.20 25.04 12.04
C LYS A 108 12.36 24.30 12.69
N VAL A 109 12.95 23.34 11.98
CA VAL A 109 14.20 22.69 12.37
C VAL A 109 15.27 23.07 11.37
N LYS A 110 16.36 23.65 11.84
CA LYS A 110 17.49 24.06 10.98
C LYS A 110 18.79 23.54 11.55
N VAL A 111 19.56 22.85 10.70
CA VAL A 111 20.95 22.46 11.01
C VAL A 111 21.85 22.85 9.84
N THR A 112 23.01 23.43 10.16
CA THR A 112 24.05 23.82 9.19
C THR A 112 25.30 22.96 9.34
N LYS A 113 25.30 22.04 10.30
CA LYS A 113 26.35 21.05 10.54
C LYS A 113 25.73 19.73 10.98
N GLN A 114 26.52 18.66 10.91
CA GLN A 114 26.09 17.35 11.40
C GLN A 114 25.78 17.39 12.90
N VAL A 115 24.57 17.01 13.26
CA VAL A 115 24.09 16.89 14.64
C VAL A 115 23.79 15.43 14.94
N ALA A 116 24.37 14.88 15.99
CA ALA A 116 24.15 13.52 16.43
C ALA A 116 22.74 13.33 17.06
N GLY A 117 22.28 12.08 17.14
CA GLY A 117 21.01 11.73 17.78
C GLY A 117 19.83 11.72 16.81
N SER A 118 18.62 11.71 17.37
CA SER A 118 17.35 11.65 16.63
C SER A 118 16.46 12.84 16.99
N LEU A 119 15.69 13.29 15.99
CA LEU A 119 14.60 14.26 16.16
C LEU A 119 13.27 13.53 16.21
N ALA A 120 12.43 13.85 17.18
CA ALA A 120 11.04 13.37 17.21
C ALA A 120 10.07 14.53 17.41
N ILE A 121 8.95 14.53 16.70
CA ILE A 121 7.82 15.46 16.86
C ILE A 121 6.57 14.61 16.93
N SER A 122 5.91 14.57 18.09
CA SER A 122 4.78 13.67 18.32
C SER A 122 3.71 14.26 19.23
N GLY A 123 2.43 13.96 18.93
CA GLY A 123 1.32 14.24 19.82
C GLY A 123 0.75 15.66 19.77
N PHE A 124 0.92 16.38 18.67
CA PHE A 124 0.45 17.76 18.49
C PHE A 124 -0.66 17.88 17.45
N THR A 125 -1.48 18.93 17.62
CA THR A 125 -2.20 19.57 16.53
C THR A 125 -1.40 20.79 16.07
N ILE A 126 -0.93 20.79 14.82
CA ILE A 126 -0.05 21.82 14.24
C ILE A 126 -0.82 22.53 13.14
N ARG A 127 -1.13 23.80 13.32
CA ARG A 127 -2.03 24.50 12.41
C ARG A 127 -1.73 25.97 12.20
N ASN A 128 -2.28 26.52 11.11
CA ASN A 128 -2.29 27.96 10.77
C ASN A 128 -0.90 28.57 10.53
N GLY A 129 0.14 27.76 10.30
CA GLY A 129 1.46 28.24 9.90
C GLY A 129 1.58 28.47 8.40
N GLN A 130 2.63 29.20 7.97
CA GLN A 130 3.05 29.21 6.57
C GLN A 130 3.37 27.79 6.08
N ARG A 131 3.86 26.96 6.96
CA ARG A 131 3.98 25.50 6.91
C ARG A 131 3.69 24.93 8.29
N GLY A 132 3.26 23.68 8.37
CA GLY A 132 3.18 22.99 9.65
C GLY A 132 4.58 22.74 10.22
N ILE A 133 5.41 22.02 9.48
CA ILE A 133 6.80 21.68 9.86
C ILE A 133 7.72 21.98 8.69
N GLU A 134 8.81 22.69 8.95
CA GLU A 134 9.91 22.91 8.00
C GLU A 134 11.19 22.27 8.54
N LEU A 135 11.74 21.31 7.77
CA LEU A 135 12.98 20.62 8.08
C LEU A 135 14.03 21.04 7.06
N SER A 136 15.08 21.75 7.49
CA SER A 136 16.12 22.30 6.63
C SER A 136 17.51 21.86 7.07
N GLY A 137 18.22 21.16 6.20
CA GLY A 137 19.61 20.72 6.36
C GLY A 137 20.57 21.45 5.42
N ASP A 138 20.22 22.68 4.97
CA ASP A 138 20.99 23.47 4.00
C ASP A 138 21.33 22.71 2.70
N GLY A 139 20.48 21.73 2.30
CA GLY A 139 20.69 20.91 1.10
C GLY A 139 21.88 19.96 1.19
N GLN A 140 22.47 19.75 2.37
CA GLN A 140 23.65 18.92 2.56
C GLN A 140 23.33 17.52 3.16
N GLY A 141 22.04 17.19 3.39
CA GLY A 141 21.63 15.93 4.02
C GLY A 141 22.05 15.83 5.49
N LEU A 142 22.15 16.96 6.16
CA LEU A 142 22.59 17.05 7.57
C LEU A 142 21.51 16.59 8.55
N LEU A 143 20.25 16.71 8.17
CA LEU A 143 19.13 16.17 8.93
C LEU A 143 18.93 14.67 8.65
N ASN A 144 19.01 13.87 9.70
CA ASN A 144 18.77 12.43 9.64
C ASN A 144 18.16 11.90 10.93
N ASN A 145 17.67 10.65 10.92
CA ASN A 145 17.02 10.00 12.05
C ASN A 145 15.87 10.84 12.59
N ILE A 146 14.87 11.07 11.73
CA ILE A 146 13.73 11.93 12.01
C ILE A 146 12.47 11.07 12.15
N THR A 147 11.69 11.31 13.20
CA THR A 147 10.38 10.69 13.40
C THR A 147 9.32 11.78 13.60
N ILE A 148 8.28 11.76 12.77
CA ILE A 148 7.10 12.63 12.90
C ILE A 148 5.88 11.72 12.98
N GLU A 149 5.26 11.66 14.15
CA GLU A 149 4.20 10.69 14.36
C GLU A 149 3.08 11.18 15.29
N ASN A 150 1.90 10.58 15.16
CA ASN A 150 0.76 10.83 16.03
C ASN A 150 0.35 12.33 16.10
N ASN A 151 0.53 13.08 15.02
CA ASN A 151 0.17 14.49 14.92
C ASN A 151 -1.06 14.69 14.03
N ILE A 152 -1.79 15.79 14.27
CA ILE A 152 -2.75 16.37 13.34
C ILE A 152 -2.08 17.62 12.75
N ILE A 153 -1.79 17.61 11.45
CA ILE A 153 -1.14 18.71 10.73
C ILE A 153 -2.17 19.27 9.76
N GLU A 154 -2.75 20.41 10.11
CA GLU A 154 -3.94 20.90 9.42
C GLU A 154 -3.94 22.41 9.14
N ASN A 155 -4.62 22.81 8.05
CA ASN A 155 -4.84 24.22 7.71
C ASN A 155 -3.55 25.05 7.63
N ASN A 156 -2.44 24.42 7.22
CA ASN A 156 -1.16 25.09 7.03
C ASN A 156 -0.95 25.44 5.56
N GLY A 157 -0.15 26.48 5.33
CA GLY A 157 0.23 26.91 4.00
C GLY A 157 -0.85 27.74 3.29
N THR A 158 -0.47 28.26 2.13
CA THR A 158 -1.31 29.06 1.22
C THR A 158 -0.95 28.70 -0.21
N GLN A 159 -1.66 29.25 -1.19
CA GLN A 159 -1.28 29.13 -2.61
C GLN A 159 0.13 29.65 -2.91
N ASN A 160 0.66 30.57 -2.10
CA ASN A 160 2.01 31.13 -2.25
C ASN A 160 3.10 30.31 -1.51
N THR A 161 2.71 29.28 -0.75
CA THR A 161 3.66 28.34 -0.14
C THR A 161 4.21 27.45 -1.26
N SER A 162 5.49 27.51 -1.54
CA SER A 162 6.07 26.83 -2.70
C SER A 162 5.90 25.31 -2.65
N VAL A 163 6.27 24.68 -1.52
CA VAL A 163 6.21 23.24 -1.30
C VAL A 163 5.85 22.91 0.14
N GLY A 164 5.20 21.76 0.37
CA GLY A 164 5.01 21.19 1.69
C GLY A 164 4.25 22.10 2.67
N GLY A 165 2.98 22.34 2.45
CA GLY A 165 2.15 23.09 3.40
C GLY A 165 2.07 22.43 4.77
N GLY A 166 1.91 21.10 4.81
CA GLY A 166 2.01 20.30 6.03
C GLY A 166 3.45 20.13 6.49
N ILE A 167 4.27 19.45 5.69
CA ILE A 167 5.71 19.25 5.96
C ILE A 167 6.51 19.56 4.70
N SER A 168 7.51 20.42 4.82
CA SER A 168 8.59 20.55 3.85
C SER A 168 9.85 19.94 4.43
N ILE A 169 10.55 19.10 3.65
CA ILE A 169 11.60 18.24 4.22
C ILE A 169 12.86 18.18 3.36
N ASP A 170 14.00 18.30 4.04
CA ASP A 170 15.35 17.99 3.55
C ASP A 170 16.01 17.08 4.59
N GLY A 171 16.10 15.78 4.33
CA GLY A 171 16.65 14.83 5.31
C GLY A 171 16.66 13.39 4.86
N THR A 172 17.38 12.56 5.59
CA THR A 172 17.53 11.13 5.35
C THR A 172 17.11 10.30 6.55
N ASN A 173 16.78 9.03 6.34
CA ASN A 173 16.27 8.14 7.40
C ASN A 173 15.11 8.79 8.16
N VAL A 174 14.01 9.01 7.44
CA VAL A 174 12.84 9.76 7.90
C VAL A 174 11.65 8.84 8.04
N THR A 175 11.01 8.85 9.21
CA THR A 175 9.74 8.16 9.45
C THR A 175 8.62 9.18 9.69
N ILE A 176 7.57 9.12 8.86
CA ILE A 176 6.35 9.92 8.99
C ILE A 176 5.19 8.94 9.10
N GLN A 177 4.66 8.75 10.31
CA GLN A 177 3.65 7.70 10.53
C GLN A 177 2.54 8.11 11.49
N ASN A 178 1.36 7.50 11.33
CA ASN A 178 0.20 7.71 12.21
C ASN A 178 -0.21 9.18 12.34
N ASN A 179 0.01 10.01 11.30
CA ASN A 179 -0.41 11.41 11.29
C ASN A 179 -1.69 11.60 10.48
N ILE A 180 -2.38 12.69 10.76
CA ILE A 180 -3.48 13.21 9.93
C ILE A 180 -3.00 14.51 9.27
N PHE A 181 -2.94 14.52 7.94
CA PHE A 181 -2.65 15.71 7.13
C PHE A 181 -3.94 16.14 6.46
N ARG A 182 -4.50 17.27 6.86
CA ARG A 182 -5.74 17.74 6.24
C ARG A 182 -5.79 19.24 5.98
N ASN A 183 -6.41 19.58 4.85
CA ASN A 183 -6.62 20.97 4.43
C ASN A 183 -5.33 21.81 4.35
N ASN A 184 -4.16 21.18 4.17
CA ASN A 184 -2.93 21.91 3.96
C ASN A 184 -2.84 22.37 2.50
N LYS A 185 -2.15 23.49 2.26
CA LYS A 185 -2.08 24.17 0.96
C LYS A 185 -0.63 24.46 0.59
N ALA A 186 -0.27 24.22 -0.67
CA ALA A 186 1.03 24.59 -1.21
C ALA A 186 1.00 24.63 -2.74
N GLY A 187 2.05 25.10 -3.37
CA GLY A 187 2.23 24.91 -4.80
C GLY A 187 2.31 23.43 -5.13
N LYS A 188 3.20 22.69 -4.46
CA LYS A 188 3.47 21.27 -4.72
C LYS A 188 3.47 20.47 -3.43
N GLY A 189 2.94 19.22 -3.46
CA GLY A 189 2.94 18.30 -2.33
C GLY A 189 2.38 18.92 -1.06
N ALA A 190 1.12 19.32 -1.11
CA ALA A 190 0.53 20.17 -0.06
C ALA A 190 0.58 19.55 1.34
N ALA A 191 0.51 18.20 1.47
CA ALA A 191 0.71 17.53 2.74
C ALA A 191 2.21 17.36 3.06
N ILE A 192 2.97 16.75 2.15
CA ILE A 192 4.39 16.44 2.35
C ILE A 192 5.13 16.70 1.04
N SER A 193 6.23 17.43 1.09
CA SER A 193 7.08 17.66 -0.09
C SER A 193 8.55 17.78 0.28
N PRO A 194 9.47 17.14 -0.49
CA PRO A 194 10.90 17.41 -0.35
C PRO A 194 11.23 18.82 -0.82
N THR A 195 12.23 19.42 -0.21
CA THR A 195 12.83 20.69 -0.63
C THR A 195 14.14 20.51 -1.39
N SER A 196 14.70 19.30 -1.36
CA SER A 196 15.97 18.96 -2.01
C SER A 196 15.98 17.51 -2.49
N ASN A 197 17.06 17.11 -3.18
CA ASN A 197 17.32 15.73 -3.64
C ASN A 197 17.70 14.76 -2.50
N ARG A 198 17.62 15.19 -1.25
CA ARG A 198 18.12 14.45 -0.09
C ARG A 198 17.01 13.91 0.81
N PHE A 199 15.81 13.82 0.31
CA PHE A 199 14.74 13.08 0.96
C PHE A 199 14.83 11.62 0.52
N THR A 200 15.64 10.83 1.24
CA THR A 200 15.87 9.41 0.94
C THR A 200 15.84 8.56 2.20
N ASP A 201 15.74 7.26 2.03
CA ASP A 201 15.58 6.27 3.12
C ASP A 201 14.38 6.61 4.01
N PHE A 202 13.24 6.92 3.37
CA PHE A 202 12.05 7.33 4.08
C PHE A 202 11.03 6.19 4.24
N LEU A 203 10.27 6.29 5.32
CA LEU A 203 9.04 5.54 5.57
C LEU A 203 7.89 6.53 5.79
N ILE A 204 6.88 6.52 4.91
CA ILE A 204 5.61 7.22 5.09
C ILE A 204 4.53 6.16 5.29
N ALA A 205 4.03 5.99 6.53
CA ALA A 205 3.18 4.86 6.87
C ALA A 205 1.98 5.23 7.75
N ASP A 206 0.86 4.55 7.53
CA ASP A 206 -0.30 4.63 8.41
C ASP A 206 -0.85 6.06 8.61
N ASN A 207 -0.69 6.95 7.60
CA ASN A 207 -1.20 8.31 7.67
C ASN A 207 -2.55 8.44 6.95
N LEU A 208 -3.39 9.35 7.46
CA LEU A 208 -4.54 9.88 6.73
C LEU A 208 -4.13 11.21 6.07
N ILE A 209 -4.17 11.25 4.74
CA ILE A 209 -3.78 12.40 3.93
C ILE A 209 -5.02 12.85 3.15
N GLU A 210 -5.76 13.83 3.70
CA GLU A 210 -7.08 14.18 3.17
C GLU A 210 -7.23 15.66 2.82
N LYS A 211 -7.90 15.94 1.71
CA LYS A 211 -8.33 17.30 1.31
C LYS A 211 -7.20 18.32 1.29
N ASN A 212 -5.97 17.89 1.00
CA ASN A 212 -4.87 18.81 0.78
C ASN A 212 -4.91 19.36 -0.64
N THR A 213 -4.49 20.60 -0.84
CA THR A 213 -4.65 21.32 -2.11
C THR A 213 -3.32 21.84 -2.63
N GLY A 214 -2.89 21.32 -3.78
CA GLY A 214 -1.79 21.85 -4.58
C GLY A 214 -2.26 22.88 -5.59
N TYR A 215 -1.48 23.94 -5.81
CA TYR A 215 -1.85 25.06 -6.68
C TYR A 215 -0.99 25.18 -7.94
N SER A 216 0.11 24.45 -8.03
CA SER A 216 0.94 24.41 -9.24
C SER A 216 0.78 23.09 -9.99
N ASP A 217 1.84 22.57 -10.55
CA ASP A 217 1.83 21.48 -11.51
C ASP A 217 1.93 20.06 -10.91
N HIS A 218 2.48 19.90 -9.68
CA HIS A 218 2.82 18.57 -9.16
C HIS A 218 2.31 18.30 -7.74
N ALA A 219 1.61 17.18 -7.56
CA ALA A 219 1.12 16.57 -6.33
C ALA A 219 0.18 17.43 -5.47
N GLY A 220 -1.08 17.02 -5.41
CA GLY A 220 -2.06 17.59 -4.47
C GLY A 220 -1.76 17.19 -3.02
N GLY A 221 -1.49 15.90 -2.78
CA GLY A 221 -1.16 15.36 -1.45
C GLY A 221 0.34 15.33 -1.18
N VAL A 222 1.01 14.29 -1.64
CA VAL A 222 2.41 13.98 -1.30
C VAL A 222 3.29 13.98 -2.54
N GLN A 223 4.45 14.58 -2.42
CA GLN A 223 5.52 14.45 -3.40
C GLN A 223 6.70 13.73 -2.74
N VAL A 224 7.27 12.74 -3.41
CA VAL A 224 8.46 12.02 -2.95
C VAL A 224 9.52 11.96 -4.04
N ARG A 225 10.78 11.93 -3.59
CA ARG A 225 11.98 11.85 -4.40
C ARG A 225 13.06 11.11 -3.61
N GLY A 226 13.84 10.27 -4.27
CA GLY A 226 14.79 9.38 -3.59
C GLY A 226 14.17 8.03 -3.24
N ASN A 227 14.86 7.24 -2.42
CA ASN A 227 14.46 5.86 -2.13
C ASN A 227 13.64 5.78 -0.86
N GLY A 228 12.60 4.96 -0.85
CA GLY A 228 11.78 4.78 0.35
C GLY A 228 10.52 3.96 0.15
N THR A 229 9.73 3.93 1.22
CA THR A 229 8.48 3.17 1.28
C THR A 229 7.32 4.07 1.70
N VAL A 230 6.20 3.94 0.98
CA VAL A 230 4.90 4.58 1.30
C VAL A 230 3.91 3.44 1.49
N THR A 231 3.42 3.24 2.71
CA THR A 231 2.63 2.04 3.01
C THR A 231 1.47 2.29 3.97
N ARG A 232 0.34 1.64 3.73
CA ARG A 232 -0.86 1.69 4.59
C ARG A 232 -1.39 3.10 4.85
N ASN A 233 -1.18 4.02 3.90
CA ASN A 233 -1.76 5.36 3.98
C ASN A 233 -3.11 5.40 3.28
N VAL A 234 -3.94 6.35 3.70
CA VAL A 234 -5.18 6.71 3.01
C VAL A 234 -5.01 8.11 2.42
N PHE A 235 -5.13 8.22 1.09
CA PHE A 235 -5.11 9.46 0.34
C PHE A 235 -6.54 9.76 -0.11
N ASP A 236 -7.24 10.67 0.55
CA ASP A 236 -8.65 10.98 0.26
C ASP A 236 -8.88 12.43 -0.14
N GLY A 237 -9.43 12.63 -1.32
CA GLY A 237 -9.89 13.94 -1.78
C GLY A 237 -8.80 15.00 -1.91
N ASN A 238 -7.54 14.61 -2.12
CA ASN A 238 -6.48 15.56 -2.39
C ASN A 238 -6.59 16.07 -3.84
N VAL A 239 -6.30 17.35 -4.03
CA VAL A 239 -6.51 18.04 -5.30
C VAL A 239 -5.25 18.79 -5.72
N ILE A 240 -4.88 18.69 -7.00
CA ILE A 240 -3.87 19.56 -7.64
C ILE A 240 -4.55 20.48 -8.65
N GLY A 241 -4.01 21.67 -8.84
CA GLY A 241 -4.48 22.63 -9.85
C GLY A 241 -5.73 23.42 -9.47
N ALA A 242 -6.03 23.62 -8.18
CA ALA A 242 -7.21 24.31 -7.66
C ALA A 242 -6.97 25.80 -7.35
N GLY A 243 -6.33 26.56 -8.26
CA GLY A 243 -6.16 28.01 -8.09
C GLY A 243 -7.43 28.82 -8.44
N PRO A 244 -7.60 30.07 -7.92
CA PRO A 244 -8.69 30.97 -8.35
C PRO A 244 -8.60 31.29 -9.85
N ASP A 245 -7.43 31.23 -10.42
CA ASP A 245 -7.20 31.23 -11.86
C ASP A 245 -7.27 29.81 -12.38
N VAL A 246 -8.46 29.20 -12.37
CA VAL A 246 -8.75 27.83 -12.84
C VAL A 246 -8.34 27.57 -14.30
N ASN A 247 -7.60 28.46 -14.91
CA ASN A 247 -6.92 28.28 -16.19
C ASN A 247 -5.57 27.55 -16.10
N TYR A 248 -5.08 27.20 -14.91
CA TYR A 248 -4.07 26.15 -14.77
C TYR A 248 -4.74 24.80 -15.12
N GLY A 249 -4.96 24.59 -16.41
CA GLY A 249 -5.41 23.30 -16.97
C GLY A 249 -4.36 22.20 -16.81
N TRP A 250 -3.41 22.37 -15.91
CA TRP A 250 -2.23 21.54 -15.73
C TRP A 250 -2.15 21.10 -14.26
N GLY A 251 -1.80 19.84 -14.03
CA GLY A 251 -1.59 19.29 -12.70
C GLY A 251 -1.63 17.77 -12.75
N TRP A 252 -0.64 17.13 -12.12
CA TRP A 252 -0.43 15.71 -12.12
C TRP A 252 -0.28 15.18 -10.70
N GLY A 253 -0.79 13.96 -10.45
CA GLY A 253 -0.66 13.31 -9.16
C GLY A 253 -1.54 13.91 -8.07
N GLY A 254 -2.85 13.73 -8.14
CA GLY A 254 -3.77 14.25 -7.10
C GLY A 254 -3.43 13.73 -5.71
N GLY A 255 -3.15 12.44 -5.56
CA GLY A 255 -2.74 11.82 -4.29
C GLY A 255 -1.23 11.91 -4.06
N ILE A 256 -0.43 11.29 -4.94
CA ILE A 256 1.02 11.20 -4.79
C ILE A 256 1.76 11.35 -6.13
N LEU A 257 2.91 12.02 -6.09
CA LEU A 257 3.91 12.03 -7.15
C LEU A 257 5.18 11.33 -6.66
N VAL A 258 5.68 10.41 -7.47
CA VAL A 258 7.02 9.80 -7.36
C VAL A 258 7.85 10.26 -8.55
N PHE A 259 8.91 11.01 -8.33
CA PHE A 259 9.71 11.53 -9.44
C PHE A 259 11.22 11.47 -9.18
N ALA A 260 11.99 11.31 -10.25
CA ALA A 260 13.42 11.55 -10.27
C ALA A 260 13.70 12.86 -11.00
N ASP A 261 14.83 13.52 -10.72
CA ASP A 261 15.21 14.76 -11.42
C ASP A 261 16.39 14.58 -12.37
N GLY A 262 16.68 13.31 -12.68
CA GLY A 262 17.81 12.95 -13.54
C GLY A 262 19.18 13.01 -12.84
N THR A 263 19.27 13.46 -11.58
CA THR A 263 20.54 13.56 -10.83
C THR A 263 20.76 12.40 -9.86
N ALA A 264 19.69 11.74 -9.40
CA ALA A 264 19.75 10.59 -8.50
C ALA A 264 18.67 9.57 -8.88
N SER A 265 18.94 8.28 -8.66
CA SER A 265 17.93 7.24 -8.82
C SER A 265 16.84 7.40 -7.76
N THR A 266 15.59 7.31 -8.18
CA THR A 266 14.44 7.25 -7.29
C THR A 266 13.79 5.90 -7.42
N THR A 267 13.71 5.16 -6.30
CA THR A 267 13.04 3.87 -6.23
C THR A 267 12.11 3.85 -5.02
N VAL A 268 10.80 3.73 -5.27
CA VAL A 268 9.79 3.80 -4.21
C VAL A 268 8.91 2.55 -4.25
N THR A 269 8.71 1.95 -3.08
CA THR A 269 7.69 0.92 -2.87
C THR A 269 6.43 1.58 -2.31
N LEU A 270 5.33 1.43 -3.04
CA LEU A 270 3.98 1.79 -2.63
C LEU A 270 3.24 0.50 -2.27
N SER A 271 2.74 0.35 -1.04
CA SER A 271 2.08 -0.89 -0.65
C SER A 271 0.94 -0.70 0.33
N TYR A 272 -0.16 -1.41 0.11
CA TYR A 272 -1.34 -1.38 0.97
C TYR A 272 -1.97 0.00 1.16
N ASN A 273 -1.66 0.99 0.30
CA ASN A 273 -2.30 2.29 0.37
C ASN A 273 -3.71 2.24 -0.25
N THR A 274 -4.53 3.20 0.15
CA THR A 274 -5.82 3.46 -0.46
C THR A 274 -5.86 4.87 -1.00
N TYR A 275 -6.18 5.02 -2.29
CA TYR A 275 -6.33 6.31 -2.96
C TYR A 275 -7.76 6.46 -3.43
N LEU A 276 -8.48 7.43 -2.88
CA LEU A 276 -9.87 7.66 -3.22
C LEU A 276 -10.17 9.14 -3.42
N ASN A 277 -11.06 9.44 -4.36
CA ASN A 277 -11.57 10.80 -4.62
C ASN A 277 -10.49 11.85 -4.95
N ASN A 278 -9.23 11.46 -5.20
CA ASN A 278 -8.19 12.40 -5.55
C ASN A 278 -8.40 12.93 -6.98
N THR A 279 -7.98 14.18 -7.22
CA THR A 279 -8.24 14.84 -8.50
C THR A 279 -6.99 15.54 -9.02
N ALA A 280 -6.71 15.33 -10.30
CA ALA A 280 -5.71 16.07 -11.06
C ALA A 280 -6.32 16.53 -12.39
N PRO A 281 -6.10 17.78 -12.85
CA PRO A 281 -6.73 18.24 -14.09
C PRO A 281 -6.15 17.60 -15.34
N THR A 282 -4.90 17.12 -15.32
CA THR A 282 -4.25 16.56 -16.51
C THR A 282 -4.23 15.05 -16.50
N ALA A 283 -3.48 14.42 -15.58
CA ALA A 283 -3.35 12.97 -15.49
C ALA A 283 -2.87 12.53 -14.10
N GLY A 284 -2.97 11.22 -13.80
CA GLY A 284 -2.59 10.69 -12.51
C GLY A 284 -3.49 11.19 -11.37
N GLY A 285 -4.79 10.99 -11.48
CA GLY A 285 -5.75 11.42 -10.45
C GLY A 285 -5.35 10.99 -9.06
N ALA A 286 -4.82 9.78 -8.91
CA ALA A 286 -4.25 9.27 -7.67
C ALA A 286 -2.72 9.31 -7.65
N VAL A 287 -2.08 8.65 -8.62
CA VAL A 287 -0.63 8.41 -8.66
C VAL A 287 -0.02 8.91 -9.95
N PHE A 288 1.09 9.62 -9.84
CA PHE A 288 1.94 9.99 -10.97
C PHE A 288 3.38 9.53 -10.72
N ILE A 289 3.99 8.89 -11.74
CA ILE A 289 5.37 8.41 -11.70
C ILE A 289 6.10 9.03 -12.87
N ASP A 290 7.17 9.76 -12.63
CA ASP A 290 7.76 10.68 -13.59
C ASP A 290 9.28 10.73 -13.55
N ASP A 291 9.87 11.29 -14.60
CA ASP A 291 11.28 11.69 -14.71
C ASP A 291 12.29 10.55 -14.51
N GLY A 292 11.95 9.34 -14.92
CA GLY A 292 12.83 8.18 -14.79
C GLY A 292 12.78 7.50 -13.43
N ALA A 293 11.77 7.79 -12.61
CA ALA A 293 11.56 7.10 -11.34
C ALA A 293 11.15 5.64 -11.53
N THR A 294 11.52 4.80 -10.58
CA THR A 294 11.04 3.42 -10.47
C THR A 294 10.08 3.29 -9.30
N ALA A 295 8.88 2.79 -9.57
CA ALA A 295 7.90 2.47 -8.54
C ALA A 295 7.48 0.99 -8.59
N ARG A 296 7.31 0.40 -7.40
CA ARG A 296 6.67 -0.88 -7.20
C ARG A 296 5.39 -0.67 -6.42
N MET A 297 4.25 -1.08 -6.97
CA MET A 297 2.93 -0.99 -6.34
C MET A 297 2.45 -2.39 -5.96
N GLU A 298 2.12 -2.62 -4.69
CA GLU A 298 1.66 -3.90 -4.18
C GLU A 298 0.43 -3.75 -3.29
N ASN A 299 -0.63 -4.52 -3.56
CA ASN A 299 -1.85 -4.54 -2.76
C ASN A 299 -2.48 -3.13 -2.58
N GLU A 300 -2.39 -2.31 -3.62
CA GLU A 300 -2.95 -0.95 -3.65
C GLU A 300 -4.45 -0.98 -4.00
N LEU A 301 -5.20 -0.02 -3.45
CA LEU A 301 -6.59 0.23 -3.82
C LEU A 301 -6.74 1.65 -4.36
N LEU A 302 -7.15 1.77 -5.61
CA LEU A 302 -7.39 3.06 -6.25
C LEU A 302 -8.83 3.12 -6.75
N TYR A 303 -9.66 4.01 -6.19
CA TYR A 303 -11.05 4.12 -6.63
C TYR A 303 -11.60 5.54 -6.57
N ASN A 304 -12.50 5.85 -7.49
CA ASN A 304 -13.14 7.16 -7.62
C ASN A 304 -12.18 8.35 -7.83
N ASN A 305 -10.92 8.11 -8.26
CA ASN A 305 -10.00 9.17 -8.59
C ASN A 305 -10.32 9.74 -9.98
N LYS A 306 -10.02 11.02 -10.23
CA LYS A 306 -10.49 11.73 -11.40
C LYS A 306 -9.42 12.57 -12.08
N THR A 307 -9.51 12.61 -13.42
CA THR A 307 -8.83 13.58 -14.27
C THR A 307 -9.79 14.09 -15.34
N LYS A 308 -9.36 15.07 -16.15
CA LYS A 308 -10.09 15.46 -17.37
C LYS A 308 -9.67 14.64 -18.59
N ASN A 309 -8.58 13.87 -18.48
CA ASN A 309 -7.97 13.15 -19.57
C ASN A 309 -7.67 11.69 -19.16
N ASN A 310 -6.80 11.00 -19.90
CA ASN A 310 -6.34 9.65 -19.54
C ASN A 310 -5.52 9.63 -18.25
N GLY A 311 -5.39 8.45 -17.64
CA GLY A 311 -4.67 8.27 -16.39
C GLY A 311 -5.47 8.73 -15.18
N SER A 312 -6.78 8.46 -15.17
CA SER A 312 -7.66 8.87 -14.07
C SER A 312 -7.24 8.32 -12.70
N ALA A 313 -6.61 7.14 -12.66
CA ALA A 313 -5.98 6.62 -11.46
C ALA A 313 -4.46 6.83 -11.50
N ILE A 314 -3.79 6.33 -12.52
CA ILE A 314 -2.33 6.26 -12.58
C ILE A 314 -1.82 6.83 -13.91
N TYR A 315 -0.77 7.63 -13.83
CA TYR A 315 0.00 8.09 -14.98
C TYR A 315 1.48 7.72 -14.79
N VAL A 316 2.09 7.17 -15.83
CA VAL A 316 3.52 6.85 -15.86
C VAL A 316 4.12 7.54 -17.07
N ASP A 317 5.00 8.49 -16.85
CA ASP A 317 5.60 9.31 -17.91
C ASP A 317 7.12 9.24 -17.94
N ALA A 318 7.67 9.52 -19.10
CA ALA A 318 9.10 9.71 -19.32
C ALA A 318 9.32 11.12 -19.86
N ASP A 319 9.40 12.12 -19.03
CA ASP A 319 9.53 13.51 -19.47
C ASP A 319 10.53 13.70 -20.63
N GLY A 320 9.98 13.89 -21.82
CA GLY A 320 10.67 14.24 -23.04
C GLY A 320 11.88 13.34 -23.39
N ASN A 321 13.09 13.86 -23.28
CA ASN A 321 14.34 13.16 -23.65
C ASN A 321 14.97 12.37 -22.50
N LYS A 322 14.30 12.26 -21.34
CA LYS A 322 14.84 11.61 -20.14
C LYS A 322 14.66 10.09 -20.19
N ASN A 323 15.21 9.42 -19.17
CA ASN A 323 15.04 7.99 -19.01
C ASN A 323 13.58 7.63 -18.77
N PRO A 324 13.08 6.51 -19.32
CA PRO A 324 11.72 6.06 -19.06
C PRO A 324 11.52 5.76 -17.59
N SER A 325 10.38 6.19 -17.05
CA SER A 325 9.95 5.74 -15.74
C SER A 325 9.55 4.26 -15.79
N THR A 326 9.62 3.60 -14.64
CA THR A 326 9.27 2.18 -14.53
C THR A 326 8.23 1.97 -13.45
N LEU A 327 7.14 1.27 -13.79
CA LEU A 327 6.12 0.83 -12.84
C LEU A 327 5.95 -0.68 -12.89
N ASN A 328 6.06 -1.33 -11.73
CA ASN A 328 5.68 -2.73 -11.55
C ASN A 328 4.50 -2.81 -10.58
N MET A 329 3.37 -3.34 -11.03
CA MET A 329 2.13 -3.45 -10.25
C MET A 329 1.80 -4.91 -9.96
N PHE A 330 1.52 -5.22 -8.69
CA PHE A 330 1.14 -6.55 -8.24
C PHE A 330 -0.06 -6.47 -7.30
N ASN A 331 -1.05 -7.32 -7.51
CA ASN A 331 -2.19 -7.44 -6.60
C ASN A 331 -2.88 -6.10 -6.28
N CYS A 332 -3.08 -5.25 -7.27
CA CYS A 332 -3.77 -3.97 -7.11
C CYS A 332 -5.23 -4.06 -7.59
N THR A 333 -6.12 -3.28 -6.96
CA THR A 333 -7.51 -3.12 -7.42
C THR A 333 -7.75 -1.66 -7.84
N ILE A 334 -8.14 -1.46 -9.10
CA ILE A 334 -8.40 -0.17 -9.73
C ILE A 334 -9.84 -0.15 -10.20
N TRP A 335 -10.68 0.62 -9.51
CA TRP A 335 -12.12 0.60 -9.71
C TRP A 335 -12.74 1.99 -9.81
N GLY A 336 -13.59 2.22 -10.81
CA GLY A 336 -14.45 3.41 -10.89
C GLY A 336 -13.68 4.74 -10.97
N ASN A 337 -12.45 4.75 -11.51
CA ASN A 337 -11.61 5.94 -11.53
C ASN A 337 -11.93 6.92 -12.67
N SER A 338 -12.76 6.56 -13.63
CA SER A 338 -13.29 7.47 -14.65
C SER A 338 -14.74 7.13 -14.94
N THR A 339 -15.54 8.15 -15.15
CA THR A 339 -16.92 8.00 -15.63
C THR A 339 -17.04 8.20 -17.14
N ASN A 340 -15.96 8.63 -17.80
CA ASN A 340 -15.91 8.83 -19.24
C ASN A 340 -15.37 7.57 -19.93
N ALA A 341 -16.17 6.95 -20.78
CA ALA A 341 -15.81 5.72 -21.50
C ALA A 341 -14.58 5.85 -22.41
N SER A 342 -14.16 7.06 -22.76
CA SER A 342 -12.95 7.31 -23.56
C SER A 342 -11.66 7.43 -22.74
N GLU A 343 -11.75 7.61 -21.41
CA GLU A 343 -10.63 7.84 -20.51
C GLU A 343 -10.12 6.56 -19.87
N ALA A 344 -8.81 6.36 -19.84
CA ALA A 344 -8.19 5.21 -19.23
C ALA A 344 -7.82 5.44 -17.76
N ALA A 345 -7.92 4.38 -16.95
CA ALA A 345 -7.47 4.40 -15.57
C ALA A 345 -5.95 4.47 -15.45
N LEU A 346 -5.23 3.70 -16.26
CA LEU A 346 -3.77 3.72 -16.33
C LEU A 346 -3.33 4.27 -17.69
N LEU A 347 -2.56 5.35 -17.67
CA LEU A 347 -1.86 5.90 -18.85
C LEU A 347 -0.36 5.60 -18.74
N VAL A 348 0.22 5.03 -19.78
CA VAL A 348 1.66 4.81 -19.93
C VAL A 348 2.16 5.59 -21.15
N GLN A 349 3.07 6.55 -20.91
CA GLN A 349 3.65 7.39 -21.96
C GLN A 349 5.17 7.32 -21.92
N GLY A 350 5.81 6.90 -23.01
CA GLY A 350 7.27 6.82 -23.11
C GLY A 350 7.97 5.93 -22.06
N SER A 351 7.24 5.17 -21.27
CA SER A 351 7.68 4.51 -20.04
C SER A 351 7.43 3.00 -20.07
N ILE A 352 7.90 2.29 -19.05
CA ILE A 352 7.81 0.83 -18.96
C ILE A 352 6.89 0.45 -17.81
N THR A 353 5.84 -0.31 -18.10
CA THR A 353 4.90 -0.77 -17.08
C THR A 353 4.61 -2.26 -17.20
N ALA A 354 4.66 -2.96 -16.06
CA ALA A 354 4.22 -4.33 -15.91
C ALA A 354 3.09 -4.42 -14.88
N VAL A 355 2.02 -5.16 -15.23
CA VAL A 355 0.83 -5.35 -14.42
C VAL A 355 0.57 -6.83 -14.26
N GLU A 356 0.50 -7.33 -13.03
CA GLU A 356 0.28 -8.74 -12.72
C GLU A 356 -0.65 -8.90 -11.51
N ASN A 357 -1.53 -9.90 -11.55
CA ASN A 357 -2.49 -10.24 -10.50
C ASN A 357 -3.42 -9.08 -10.08
N CYS A 358 -3.69 -8.14 -10.98
CA CYS A 358 -4.48 -6.95 -10.68
C CYS A 358 -5.94 -7.10 -11.14
N ILE A 359 -6.80 -6.22 -10.64
CA ILE A 359 -8.19 -6.08 -11.10
C ILE A 359 -8.41 -4.64 -11.56
N PHE A 360 -8.84 -4.47 -12.83
CA PHE A 360 -9.30 -3.22 -13.42
C PHE A 360 -10.76 -3.36 -13.78
N TRP A 361 -11.65 -2.63 -13.09
CA TRP A 361 -13.08 -2.78 -13.28
C TRP A 361 -13.84 -1.47 -13.09
N ASN A 362 -14.90 -1.29 -13.85
CA ASN A 362 -15.75 -0.11 -13.80
C ASN A 362 -15.03 1.22 -14.05
N ASN A 363 -13.89 1.18 -14.73
CA ASN A 363 -13.19 2.36 -15.26
C ASN A 363 -13.72 2.64 -16.68
N GLY A 364 -13.54 3.84 -17.23
CA GLY A 364 -13.94 4.13 -18.61
C GLY A 364 -13.21 3.23 -19.60
N LYS A 365 -11.87 3.27 -19.57
CA LYS A 365 -10.97 2.26 -20.13
C LYS A 365 -10.01 1.78 -19.05
N ASP A 366 -9.48 0.58 -19.21
CA ASP A 366 -8.48 0.09 -18.28
C ASP A 366 -7.11 0.73 -18.58
N PHE A 367 -6.71 0.77 -19.85
CA PHE A 367 -5.37 1.20 -20.27
C PHE A 367 -5.40 2.17 -21.43
N ALA A 368 -4.50 3.17 -21.39
CA ALA A 368 -4.06 3.95 -22.52
C ALA A 368 -2.53 3.88 -22.63
N PHE A 369 -2.05 3.91 -23.87
CA PHE A 369 -0.66 3.73 -24.19
C PHE A 369 -0.25 4.72 -25.27
N LEU A 370 0.72 5.57 -24.96
CA LEU A 370 1.23 6.58 -25.87
C LEU A 370 2.73 6.37 -26.08
N GLN A 371 3.12 6.18 -27.33
CA GLN A 371 4.53 6.18 -27.71
C GLN A 371 5.08 7.59 -27.61
N ASP A 372 6.27 7.72 -27.06
CA ASP A 372 7.09 8.91 -27.24
C ASP A 372 7.76 8.88 -28.64
N GLY A 373 8.37 9.98 -29.04
CA GLY A 373 9.10 10.04 -30.32
C GLY A 373 10.25 9.03 -30.45
N GLN A 374 10.60 8.30 -29.39
CA GLN A 374 11.65 7.29 -29.32
C GLN A 374 11.11 5.86 -29.19
N SER A 375 9.80 5.67 -29.22
CA SER A 375 9.13 4.35 -29.13
C SER A 375 9.53 3.52 -27.89
N ARG A 376 9.75 4.16 -26.74
CA ARG A 376 10.19 3.52 -25.49
C ARG A 376 9.06 2.91 -24.69
N ALA A 377 7.82 3.35 -24.91
CA ALA A 377 6.69 2.91 -24.11
C ALA A 377 6.45 1.40 -24.25
N LYS A 378 6.31 0.72 -23.13
CA LYS A 378 6.01 -0.70 -23.06
C LYS A 378 5.01 -0.98 -21.92
N LEU A 379 3.90 -1.64 -22.25
CA LEU A 379 2.93 -2.14 -21.29
C LEU A 379 2.82 -3.66 -21.42
N THR A 380 3.03 -4.37 -20.32
CA THR A 380 2.82 -5.82 -20.22
C THR A 380 1.76 -6.08 -19.16
N VAL A 381 0.74 -6.87 -19.51
CA VAL A 381 -0.36 -7.21 -18.60
C VAL A 381 -0.53 -8.73 -18.61
N ALA A 382 -0.42 -9.34 -17.43
CA ALA A 382 -0.56 -10.79 -17.27
C ALA A 382 -1.35 -11.12 -15.99
N TYR A 383 -2.05 -12.24 -16.00
CA TYR A 383 -2.84 -12.73 -14.86
C TYR A 383 -3.68 -11.62 -14.20
N THR A 384 -4.32 -10.80 -15.03
CA THR A 384 -5.05 -9.62 -14.58
C THR A 384 -6.48 -9.69 -15.08
N LEU A 385 -7.42 -9.31 -14.21
CA LEU A 385 -8.83 -9.19 -14.57
C LEU A 385 -9.08 -7.77 -15.09
N THR A 386 -9.58 -7.67 -16.33
CA THR A 386 -9.84 -6.40 -17.02
C THR A 386 -11.23 -6.39 -17.61
N GLN A 387 -11.94 -5.27 -17.52
CA GLN A 387 -13.33 -5.21 -17.99
C GLN A 387 -13.47 -5.36 -19.51
N GLN A 388 -12.59 -4.72 -20.28
CA GLN A 388 -12.66 -4.78 -21.74
C GLN A 388 -11.93 -5.98 -22.35
N GLY A 389 -11.25 -6.76 -21.51
CA GLY A 389 -10.33 -7.78 -21.98
C GLY A 389 -9.00 -7.17 -22.47
N TYR A 390 -7.90 -7.81 -22.14
CA TYR A 390 -6.57 -7.41 -22.61
C TYR A 390 -5.78 -8.67 -22.95
N THR A 391 -5.17 -8.68 -24.15
CA THR A 391 -4.38 -9.83 -24.60
C THR A 391 -3.14 -10.00 -23.70
N GLY A 392 -2.99 -11.17 -23.10
CA GLY A 392 -1.86 -11.51 -22.23
C GLY A 392 -2.08 -12.84 -21.51
N THR A 393 -1.00 -13.42 -21.02
CA THR A 393 -1.06 -14.73 -20.33
C THR A 393 -1.92 -14.65 -19.08
N GLY A 394 -2.92 -15.52 -18.98
CA GLY A 394 -3.76 -15.66 -17.78
C GLY A 394 -4.69 -14.49 -17.50
N ASN A 395 -4.83 -13.53 -18.44
CA ASN A 395 -5.81 -12.45 -18.32
C ASN A 395 -7.24 -12.98 -18.48
N ILE A 396 -8.16 -12.43 -17.69
CA ILE A 396 -9.58 -12.77 -17.73
C ILE A 396 -10.44 -11.50 -17.85
N SER A 397 -11.68 -11.66 -18.35
CA SER A 397 -12.64 -10.57 -18.49
C SER A 397 -14.00 -11.06 -18.02
N SER A 398 -14.20 -10.98 -16.69
CA SER A 398 -15.44 -11.37 -16.03
C SER A 398 -15.66 -10.46 -14.83
N ASP A 399 -16.92 -10.25 -14.40
CA ASP A 399 -17.20 -9.43 -13.21
C ASP A 399 -16.44 -9.98 -11.99
N PRO A 400 -15.63 -9.15 -11.30
CA PRO A 400 -14.89 -9.57 -10.11
C PRO A 400 -15.78 -9.87 -8.90
N LEU A 401 -17.08 -9.58 -8.97
CA LEU A 401 -18.08 -9.88 -7.93
C LEU A 401 -17.66 -9.37 -6.55
N PHE A 402 -17.29 -8.09 -6.45
CA PHE A 402 -16.98 -7.47 -5.17
C PHE A 402 -18.15 -7.47 -4.19
N ALA A 403 -17.87 -7.51 -2.91
CA ALA A 403 -18.87 -7.51 -1.84
C ALA A 403 -19.74 -6.26 -1.88
N ASN A 404 -19.13 -5.08 -1.88
CA ASN A 404 -19.80 -3.78 -1.97
C ASN A 404 -18.83 -2.69 -2.45
N ALA A 405 -18.47 -2.70 -3.72
CA ALA A 405 -17.50 -1.75 -4.29
C ALA A 405 -17.91 -0.28 -4.11
N THR A 406 -19.19 0.04 -4.24
CA THR A 406 -19.70 1.41 -4.04
C THR A 406 -19.61 1.89 -2.59
N GLY A 407 -19.64 0.96 -1.64
CA GLY A 407 -19.42 1.22 -0.21
C GLY A 407 -17.95 1.08 0.22
N GLY A 408 -17.02 0.81 -0.72
CA GLY A 408 -15.59 0.69 -0.44
C GLY A 408 -15.13 -0.70 0.01
N ASP A 409 -16.00 -1.72 -0.05
CA ASP A 409 -15.63 -3.11 0.23
C ASP A 409 -15.33 -3.86 -1.07
N PHE A 410 -14.06 -4.05 -1.36
CA PHE A 410 -13.53 -4.70 -2.56
C PHE A 410 -13.09 -6.15 -2.32
N HIS A 411 -13.53 -6.79 -1.24
CA HIS A 411 -13.33 -8.23 -1.09
C HIS A 411 -14.17 -8.97 -2.14
N GLU A 412 -13.56 -9.96 -2.78
CA GLU A 412 -14.20 -10.82 -3.76
C GLU A 412 -15.18 -11.76 -3.06
N LYS A 413 -16.42 -11.84 -3.55
CA LYS A 413 -17.42 -12.78 -3.01
C LYS A 413 -16.95 -14.22 -3.13
N SER A 414 -17.16 -15.01 -2.09
CA SER A 414 -16.76 -16.40 -2.04
C SER A 414 -17.82 -17.28 -1.41
N THR A 415 -18.14 -18.40 -2.07
CA THR A 415 -18.96 -19.46 -1.50
C THR A 415 -18.31 -20.21 -0.35
N SER A 416 -16.97 -20.04 -0.18
CA SER A 416 -16.13 -20.75 0.80
C SER A 416 -15.60 -19.87 1.91
N GLY A 417 -15.87 -18.56 1.86
CA GLY A 417 -15.52 -17.59 2.89
C GLY A 417 -14.88 -16.34 2.34
N ARG A 418 -15.61 -15.24 2.37
CA ARG A 418 -15.11 -13.87 2.14
C ARG A 418 -14.87 -13.20 3.48
N TYR A 419 -13.77 -12.49 3.62
CA TYR A 419 -13.52 -11.67 4.80
C TYR A 419 -14.53 -10.52 4.88
N ASN A 420 -15.14 -10.33 6.05
CA ASN A 420 -16.03 -9.21 6.33
C ASN A 420 -15.31 -8.22 7.26
N PRO A 421 -14.91 -7.05 6.76
CA PRO A 421 -14.12 -6.09 7.55
C PRO A 421 -14.88 -5.51 8.76
N SER A 422 -16.23 -5.50 8.72
CA SER A 422 -17.03 -5.00 9.84
C SER A 422 -17.06 -5.92 11.05
N THR A 423 -16.87 -7.23 10.83
CA THR A 423 -16.92 -8.24 11.91
C THR A 423 -15.56 -8.91 12.17
N GLY A 424 -14.60 -8.77 11.24
CA GLY A 424 -13.33 -9.50 11.28
C GLY A 424 -13.48 -11.00 11.06
N GLN A 425 -14.60 -11.46 10.50
CA GLN A 425 -14.91 -12.88 10.30
C GLN A 425 -15.11 -13.22 8.82
N PHE A 426 -14.94 -14.49 8.47
CA PHE A 426 -15.27 -14.98 7.13
C PHE A 426 -16.75 -15.35 7.04
N VAL A 427 -17.39 -14.94 5.93
CA VAL A 427 -18.80 -15.23 5.61
C VAL A 427 -18.91 -15.85 4.23
N ASN A 428 -19.85 -16.76 4.03
CA ASN A 428 -20.09 -17.37 2.73
C ASN A 428 -21.10 -16.53 1.93
N ASP A 429 -20.78 -16.29 0.67
CA ASP A 429 -21.67 -15.64 -0.29
C ASP A 429 -22.39 -16.69 -1.17
N ALA A 430 -23.42 -16.27 -1.89
CA ALA A 430 -24.14 -17.14 -2.82
C ALA A 430 -23.41 -17.38 -4.15
N VAL A 431 -22.39 -16.59 -4.44
CA VAL A 431 -21.61 -16.61 -5.69
C VAL A 431 -20.13 -16.59 -5.41
N HIS A 432 -19.33 -17.04 -6.37
CA HIS A 432 -17.88 -17.15 -6.27
C HIS A 432 -17.22 -16.29 -7.34
N SER A 433 -16.30 -15.43 -6.93
CA SER A 433 -15.59 -14.52 -7.82
C SER A 433 -14.61 -15.27 -8.74
N PRO A 434 -14.56 -14.94 -10.04
CA PRO A 434 -13.56 -15.50 -10.95
C PRO A 434 -12.14 -15.00 -10.69
N ALA A 435 -11.94 -13.99 -9.83
CA ALA A 435 -10.63 -13.47 -9.44
C ALA A 435 -9.94 -14.33 -8.37
N ILE A 436 -10.69 -15.20 -7.68
CA ILE A 436 -10.15 -16.11 -6.67
C ILE A 436 -9.37 -17.22 -7.37
N ASP A 437 -8.16 -17.54 -6.88
CA ASP A 437 -7.23 -18.54 -7.44
C ASP A 437 -6.87 -18.32 -8.92
N ALA A 438 -7.02 -17.11 -9.43
CA ALA A 438 -6.83 -16.81 -10.84
C ALA A 438 -5.50 -16.09 -11.16
N GLY A 439 -4.73 -15.68 -10.15
CA GLY A 439 -3.47 -15.00 -10.34
C GLY A 439 -2.35 -15.90 -10.91
N ASN A 440 -1.15 -15.37 -11.02
CA ASN A 440 0.00 -16.11 -11.54
C ASN A 440 0.34 -17.32 -10.66
N PRO A 441 0.36 -18.55 -11.19
CA PRO A 441 0.62 -19.75 -10.39
C PRO A 441 2.03 -19.79 -9.76
N ALA A 442 2.96 -18.96 -10.25
CA ALA A 442 4.28 -18.84 -9.64
C ALA A 442 4.34 -17.78 -8.51
N SER A 443 3.28 -17.00 -8.31
CA SER A 443 3.23 -16.00 -7.25
C SER A 443 3.01 -16.64 -5.88
N ASN A 444 3.57 -15.99 -4.85
CA ASN A 444 3.40 -16.42 -3.47
C ASN A 444 1.96 -16.16 -2.98
N TYR A 445 1.33 -17.16 -2.38
CA TYR A 445 -0.01 -17.09 -1.77
C TYR A 445 -0.02 -17.58 -0.32
N SER A 446 1.14 -17.71 0.30
CA SER A 446 1.29 -18.37 1.62
C SER A 446 0.57 -17.64 2.77
N LYS A 447 0.20 -16.36 2.58
CA LYS A 447 -0.56 -15.58 3.57
C LYS A 447 -2.07 -15.71 3.40
N GLU A 448 -2.55 -16.29 2.31
CA GLU A 448 -3.98 -16.48 2.11
C GLU A 448 -4.55 -17.54 3.06
N PRO A 449 -5.71 -17.30 3.65
CA PRO A 449 -6.32 -18.22 4.61
C PRO A 449 -6.80 -19.51 3.93
N GLN A 450 -6.61 -20.62 4.60
CA GLN A 450 -7.05 -21.93 4.10
C GLN A 450 -8.59 -22.11 4.21
N PRO A 451 -9.23 -22.81 3.25
CA PRO A 451 -8.68 -23.33 1.99
C PRO A 451 -8.46 -22.20 0.96
N ASN A 452 -7.35 -22.26 0.21
CA ASN A 452 -6.97 -21.21 -0.74
C ASN A 452 -6.65 -21.72 -2.16
N GLY A 453 -7.12 -22.89 -2.54
CA GLY A 453 -6.97 -23.45 -3.90
C GLY A 453 -5.53 -23.65 -4.42
N GLY A 454 -4.50 -23.30 -3.63
CA GLY A 454 -3.10 -23.45 -4.01
C GLY A 454 -2.60 -22.43 -5.04
N ARG A 455 -3.26 -21.29 -5.18
CA ARG A 455 -2.94 -20.24 -6.15
C ARG A 455 -3.39 -18.89 -5.62
N ILE A 456 -2.66 -17.84 -5.95
CA ILE A 456 -2.94 -16.47 -5.49
C ILE A 456 -4.25 -15.92 -6.06
N ASN A 457 -5.00 -15.17 -5.25
CA ASN A 457 -6.13 -14.37 -5.72
C ASN A 457 -5.63 -13.13 -6.46
N MET A 458 -6.39 -12.66 -7.45
CA MET A 458 -6.13 -11.36 -8.07
C MET A 458 -6.63 -10.23 -7.17
N GLY A 459 -6.11 -9.01 -7.36
CA GLY A 459 -6.56 -7.81 -6.67
C GLY A 459 -5.91 -7.56 -5.30
N ARG A 460 -6.37 -6.50 -4.65
CA ARG A 460 -5.78 -5.93 -3.43
C ARG A 460 -5.54 -6.93 -2.30
N TYR A 461 -6.40 -7.91 -2.18
CA TYR A 461 -6.35 -8.84 -1.04
C TYR A 461 -5.55 -10.11 -1.31
N GLY A 462 -5.10 -10.34 -2.56
CA GLY A 462 -4.25 -11.47 -2.90
C GLY A 462 -2.98 -11.53 -2.03
N ASN A 463 -2.60 -12.71 -1.58
CA ASN A 463 -1.52 -12.95 -0.63
C ASN A 463 -1.65 -12.17 0.69
N THR A 464 -2.85 -11.98 1.20
CA THR A 464 -3.12 -11.37 2.52
C THR A 464 -3.97 -12.28 3.41
N ALA A 465 -4.03 -11.97 4.70
CA ALA A 465 -4.91 -12.67 5.64
C ALA A 465 -6.40 -12.41 5.41
N GLU A 466 -6.75 -11.40 4.60
CA GLU A 466 -8.12 -11.02 4.23
C GLU A 466 -8.54 -11.57 2.87
N ALA A 467 -7.68 -12.31 2.19
CA ALA A 467 -7.99 -12.94 0.91
C ALA A 467 -9.22 -13.85 1.03
N SER A 468 -10.10 -13.78 0.06
CA SER A 468 -11.27 -14.66 -0.01
C SER A 468 -10.83 -16.10 -0.21
N LYS A 469 -11.41 -17.00 0.56
CA LYS A 469 -11.12 -18.44 0.49
C LYS A 469 -11.76 -19.04 -0.75
N SER A 470 -11.11 -20.03 -1.32
CA SER A 470 -11.72 -20.94 -2.27
C SER A 470 -12.18 -22.21 -1.55
N GLY A 471 -13.13 -22.91 -2.17
CA GLY A 471 -13.38 -24.30 -1.80
C GLY A 471 -12.09 -25.09 -2.00
N THR A 472 -11.87 -26.13 -1.26
CA THR A 472 -10.82 -27.08 -1.58
C THR A 472 -10.96 -27.43 -3.07
N THR A 473 -10.06 -26.89 -3.94
CA THR A 473 -9.92 -27.48 -5.28
C THR A 473 -9.53 -28.92 -5.02
N GLY A 474 -10.52 -29.75 -5.07
CA GLY A 474 -10.49 -31.18 -4.84
C GLY A 474 -9.16 -31.88 -4.99
N ASN A 475 -8.34 -31.91 -3.95
CA ASN A 475 -8.20 -33.14 -3.24
C ASN A 475 -9.36 -33.19 -2.22
N GLU A 476 -10.62 -33.08 -2.68
CA GLU A 476 -11.58 -33.95 -2.06
C GLU A 476 -10.88 -35.29 -2.11
N THR A 477 -10.39 -35.73 -0.97
CA THR A 477 -10.46 -37.15 -0.65
C THR A 477 -11.92 -37.44 -0.88
N ILE A 478 -12.24 -37.75 -2.15
CA ILE A 478 -13.51 -38.34 -2.51
C ILE A 478 -13.62 -39.39 -1.46
N ALA A 479 -14.63 -39.26 -0.62
CA ALA A 479 -14.94 -40.30 0.30
C ALA A 479 -14.91 -41.59 -0.55
N GLN A 480 -13.82 -42.31 -0.42
CA GLN A 480 -13.55 -43.54 -1.17
C GLN A 480 -14.54 -44.62 -0.70
N ASP A 481 -15.53 -44.21 0.09
CA ASP A 481 -16.49 -45.01 0.78
C ASP A 481 -17.78 -45.27 0.01
N LEU A 482 -17.93 -44.77 -1.22
CA LEU A 482 -19.17 -44.98 -1.96
C LEU A 482 -19.10 -46.12 -2.96
N TRP A 483 -17.92 -46.57 -3.40
CA TRP A 483 -17.78 -47.71 -4.31
C TRP A 483 -16.39 -48.33 -4.27
N ASN A 484 -16.31 -49.63 -4.54
CA ASN A 484 -15.06 -50.40 -4.51
C ASN A 484 -14.75 -50.99 -5.88
N ILE A 485 -13.45 -51.18 -6.16
CA ILE A 485 -12.92 -51.80 -7.38
C ILE A 485 -12.21 -53.08 -6.98
N SER A 486 -12.65 -54.25 -7.48
CA SER A 486 -12.02 -55.54 -7.20
C SER A 486 -12.19 -56.52 -8.36
N PRO A 487 -11.15 -57.29 -8.72
CA PRO A 487 -9.76 -57.15 -8.29
C PRO A 487 -9.06 -55.93 -8.92
N ASN A 488 -8.11 -55.37 -8.22
CA ASN A 488 -7.26 -54.33 -8.75
C ASN A 488 -5.81 -54.56 -8.23
N PRO A 489 -4.85 -55.04 -9.05
CA PRO A 489 -4.91 -55.20 -10.51
C PRO A 489 -5.93 -56.21 -11.03
N ALA A 490 -6.58 -55.85 -12.14
CA ALA A 490 -7.52 -56.71 -12.88
C ALA A 490 -6.80 -57.50 -13.98
N LYS A 491 -7.24 -58.74 -14.22
CA LYS A 491 -6.77 -59.55 -15.36
C LYS A 491 -7.80 -59.61 -16.49
N GLU A 492 -8.90 -60.29 -16.30
CA GLU A 492 -9.94 -60.51 -17.32
C GLU A 492 -11.18 -59.64 -17.11
N SER A 493 -11.44 -59.26 -15.87
CA SER A 493 -12.56 -58.41 -15.49
C SER A 493 -12.28 -57.63 -14.21
N VAL A 494 -13.03 -56.56 -14.00
CA VAL A 494 -13.07 -55.78 -12.77
C VAL A 494 -14.53 -55.57 -12.36
N THR A 495 -14.81 -55.73 -11.08
CA THR A 495 -16.12 -55.44 -10.50
C THR A 495 -16.07 -54.15 -9.75
N ILE A 496 -17.04 -53.29 -10.01
CA ILE A 496 -17.26 -52.06 -9.27
C ILE A 496 -18.54 -52.28 -8.44
N SER A 497 -18.43 -52.16 -7.13
CA SER A 497 -19.53 -52.39 -6.17
C SER A 497 -19.88 -51.15 -5.37
N HIS A 498 -21.08 -51.12 -4.77
CA HIS A 498 -21.68 -50.03 -4.02
C HIS A 498 -21.97 -48.78 -4.89
N LEU A 499 -22.28 -48.99 -6.16
CA LEU A 499 -22.67 -47.90 -7.07
C LEU A 499 -24.15 -47.56 -6.90
N PRO A 500 -24.53 -46.27 -6.75
CA PRO A 500 -25.95 -45.89 -6.84
C PRO A 500 -26.52 -46.27 -8.21
N VAL A 501 -27.69 -46.92 -8.22
CA VAL A 501 -28.42 -47.25 -9.46
C VAL A 501 -28.73 -45.95 -10.23
N GLY A 502 -28.43 -45.96 -11.53
CA GLY A 502 -28.55 -44.77 -12.40
C GLY A 502 -27.24 -43.99 -12.58
N SER A 503 -26.15 -44.35 -11.88
CA SER A 503 -24.84 -43.74 -12.09
C SER A 503 -24.32 -44.03 -13.50
N SER A 504 -23.53 -43.14 -14.07
CA SER A 504 -22.79 -43.36 -15.31
C SER A 504 -21.33 -43.67 -14.99
N VAL A 505 -20.82 -44.79 -15.50
CA VAL A 505 -19.41 -45.19 -15.36
C VAL A 505 -18.70 -45.06 -16.70
N ALA A 506 -17.59 -44.33 -16.72
CA ALA A 506 -16.69 -44.21 -17.85
C ALA A 506 -15.25 -44.61 -17.44
N ILE A 507 -14.53 -45.32 -18.33
CA ILE A 507 -13.13 -45.66 -18.11
C ILE A 507 -12.28 -45.01 -19.21
N PHE A 508 -11.19 -44.39 -18.82
CA PHE A 508 -10.26 -43.71 -19.71
C PHE A 508 -8.86 -44.28 -19.60
N ASP A 509 -8.15 -44.33 -20.69
CA ASP A 509 -6.70 -44.61 -20.68
C ASP A 509 -5.89 -43.37 -20.26
N ILE A 510 -4.57 -43.54 -20.09
CA ILE A 510 -3.67 -42.47 -19.59
C ILE A 510 -3.56 -41.25 -20.55
N ILE A 511 -4.02 -41.36 -21.80
CA ILE A 511 -4.07 -40.23 -22.76
C ILE A 511 -5.46 -39.63 -22.86
N GLY A 512 -6.38 -40.02 -21.95
CA GLY A 512 -7.73 -39.45 -21.88
C GLY A 512 -8.73 -40.06 -22.89
N ARG A 513 -8.39 -41.10 -23.62
CA ARG A 513 -9.31 -41.78 -24.54
C ARG A 513 -10.26 -42.65 -23.75
N LYS A 514 -11.56 -42.48 -23.95
CA LYS A 514 -12.63 -43.29 -23.32
C LYS A 514 -12.62 -44.68 -23.92
N VAL A 515 -12.41 -45.69 -23.09
CA VAL A 515 -12.36 -47.14 -23.46
C VAL A 515 -13.61 -47.91 -23.02
N TYR A 516 -14.41 -47.35 -22.09
CA TYR A 516 -15.66 -47.93 -21.63
C TYR A 516 -16.63 -46.82 -21.21
N ASN A 517 -17.93 -47.07 -21.39
CA ASN A 517 -18.99 -46.19 -20.87
C ASN A 517 -20.30 -46.98 -20.74
N ALA A 518 -20.97 -46.88 -19.57
CA ALA A 518 -22.27 -47.46 -19.34
C ALA A 518 -23.04 -46.74 -18.23
N VAL A 519 -24.37 -46.79 -18.28
CA VAL A 519 -25.22 -46.44 -17.14
C VAL A 519 -25.47 -47.67 -16.31
N ILE A 520 -25.29 -47.54 -15.01
CA ILE A 520 -25.36 -48.67 -14.07
C ILE A 520 -26.81 -48.94 -13.65
N SER A 521 -27.22 -50.16 -13.85
CA SER A 521 -28.60 -50.62 -13.52
C SER A 521 -28.68 -51.42 -12.22
N ARG A 522 -27.56 -51.69 -11.57
CA ARG A 522 -27.45 -52.45 -10.30
C ARG A 522 -26.34 -51.87 -9.45
N GLU A 523 -26.37 -52.07 -8.14
CA GLU A 523 -25.34 -51.59 -7.19
C GLU A 523 -23.97 -52.21 -7.40
N GLU A 524 -23.87 -53.28 -8.20
CA GLU A 524 -22.62 -53.94 -8.58
C GLU A 524 -22.61 -54.18 -10.07
N THR A 525 -21.45 -53.90 -10.71
CA THR A 525 -21.29 -54.11 -12.16
C THR A 525 -19.89 -54.69 -12.43
N THR A 526 -19.86 -55.75 -13.27
CA THR A 526 -18.60 -56.38 -13.72
C THR A 526 -18.32 -55.96 -15.14
N ILE A 527 -17.11 -55.42 -15.34
CA ILE A 527 -16.62 -54.90 -16.63
C ILE A 527 -15.50 -55.80 -17.11
N SER A 528 -15.63 -56.32 -18.34
CA SER A 528 -14.56 -57.11 -18.95
C SER A 528 -13.38 -56.18 -19.33
N THR A 529 -12.20 -56.57 -18.92
CA THR A 529 -10.91 -55.94 -19.28
C THR A 529 -10.20 -56.67 -20.40
N ALA A 530 -10.85 -57.68 -21.01
CA ALA A 530 -10.23 -58.51 -22.07
C ALA A 530 -9.63 -57.70 -23.22
N ASN A 531 -10.26 -56.59 -23.59
CA ASN A 531 -9.81 -55.66 -24.66
C ASN A 531 -8.94 -54.49 -24.17
N PHE A 532 -8.61 -54.44 -22.89
CA PHE A 532 -7.75 -53.40 -22.36
C PHE A 532 -6.30 -53.83 -22.42
N ALA A 533 -5.38 -52.95 -22.79
CA ALA A 533 -3.93 -53.23 -22.71
C ALA A 533 -3.48 -53.22 -21.24
N ASN A 534 -2.32 -53.86 -20.96
CA ASN A 534 -1.70 -53.70 -19.64
C ASN A 534 -1.37 -52.22 -19.38
N GLY A 535 -1.77 -51.71 -18.22
CA GLY A 535 -1.53 -50.31 -17.89
C GLY A 535 -2.49 -49.76 -16.82
N ILE A 536 -2.41 -48.45 -16.66
CA ILE A 536 -3.24 -47.66 -15.72
C ILE A 536 -4.40 -47.06 -16.48
N TYR A 537 -5.58 -47.12 -15.88
CA TYR A 537 -6.82 -46.53 -16.36
C TYR A 537 -7.47 -45.69 -15.25
N ILE A 538 -8.21 -44.66 -15.62
CA ILE A 538 -9.03 -43.85 -14.73
C ILE A 538 -10.48 -44.26 -14.90
N ILE A 539 -11.11 -44.71 -13.82
CA ILE A 539 -12.55 -44.89 -13.76
C ILE A 539 -13.18 -43.61 -13.28
N GLN A 540 -14.21 -43.16 -13.96
CA GLN A 540 -15.03 -41.99 -13.59
C GLN A 540 -16.46 -42.48 -13.37
N VAL A 541 -17.01 -42.16 -12.21
CA VAL A 541 -18.42 -42.43 -11.85
C VAL A 541 -19.13 -41.10 -11.68
N LEU A 542 -20.21 -40.89 -12.42
CA LEU A 542 -21.06 -39.74 -12.35
C LEU A 542 -22.39 -40.12 -11.66
N THR A 543 -22.69 -39.49 -10.51
CA THR A 543 -23.92 -39.68 -9.74
C THR A 543 -24.56 -38.30 -9.52
N ASN A 544 -25.85 -38.09 -9.90
CA ASN A 544 -26.66 -36.91 -9.54
C ASN A 544 -25.91 -35.57 -9.41
N ASN A 545 -25.02 -35.23 -10.33
CA ASN A 545 -24.13 -34.07 -10.38
C ASN A 545 -22.78 -34.19 -9.65
N ASN A 546 -22.44 -35.31 -9.04
CA ASN A 546 -21.10 -35.55 -8.48
C ASN A 546 -20.30 -36.50 -9.36
N ILE A 547 -19.02 -36.15 -9.60
CA ILE A 547 -18.07 -36.99 -10.33
C ILE A 547 -17.09 -37.56 -9.31
N SER A 548 -16.97 -38.87 -9.25
CA SER A 548 -15.93 -39.57 -8.49
C SER A 548 -14.98 -40.33 -9.42
N THR A 549 -13.71 -40.42 -9.07
CA THR A 549 -12.70 -41.11 -9.88
C THR A 549 -11.92 -42.15 -9.08
N GLY A 550 -11.54 -43.24 -9.74
CA GLY A 550 -10.72 -44.29 -9.17
C GLY A 550 -9.65 -44.78 -10.15
N LYS A 551 -8.58 -45.36 -9.62
CA LYS A 551 -7.49 -45.92 -10.42
C LYS A 551 -7.70 -47.42 -10.62
N LEU A 552 -7.75 -47.87 -11.87
CA LEU A 552 -7.72 -49.30 -12.25
C LEU A 552 -6.36 -49.64 -12.84
N ILE A 553 -5.78 -50.72 -12.40
CA ILE A 553 -4.57 -51.32 -12.99
C ILE A 553 -5.00 -52.58 -13.70
N VAL A 554 -4.67 -52.73 -14.99
CA VAL A 554 -4.86 -53.96 -15.75
C VAL A 554 -3.51 -54.61 -15.94
N GLN A 555 -3.42 -55.89 -15.52
CA GLN A 555 -2.20 -56.68 -15.61
C GLN A 555 -2.58 -58.11 -15.96
N LYS A 556 -2.41 -58.46 -17.24
CA LYS A 556 -2.69 -59.77 -17.81
C LYS A 556 -1.50 -60.71 -17.65
#